data_70e46ce2791b6123b5fb7315df55b697
#
_entry.id   70e46ce2791b6123b5fb7315df55b697
#
_cell.length_a   1.000
_cell.length_b   1.000
_cell.length_c   1.000
_cell.angle_alpha   90.00
_cell.angle_beta   90.00
_cell.angle_gamma   90.00
#
_symmetry.space_group_name_H-M   'P 1'
#
loop_
_entity.id
_entity.type
_entity.pdbx_description
1 polymer ?
#
loop_
_entity_poly.entity_id
_entity_poly.type
_entity_poly.pdbx_seq_one_letter_code
_entity_poly.pdbx_strand_id
1 'polypeptide(L)'
;MDLVYAQKSVTGPVREKNEDTIGFWKPATPEQVRAVGIAAIIADGVGGTGRGQEASQLAVNTTLGALKATQDEQEADAMLRRIFNDANKTVYDAAMSDHQGKMATTLTVSIFRNDEIFIGHLGDSRVYLIRNGVLTRLTSDHSYVALQVKLGLVKERDAMSSPMRSMITRSLGQDLICGVEVFKHTLEKGDILVQCTDGLYSVVLDDEICDVAGHLSPEAACEELIAQAEKRGTDDNISVQVIKINDVEHRHFYRGTPFYTKAAPSVSNEIQPGQVLDDRFEIIAQINRSGMASIFKANDIQTGKTVAIKVPLMQFESDAATFSRFEREEEIGKALEHPYILKIFAIDPKRKSRPYIVMEYLEGRTLGDLSREVHPLPERDAVKIASRICEALDHMHKNEIVHRDLKPQNIMICNDGSIRIMDFGIAKSLKMRRITFVGFSPAMGTPDYMAPEQVKGKRGDERTDIYALGAILYELCTGASPFEGETPYAVMNARLTGDPIAPRKVNPKLTQAVEEIILHAMERNPAERYPSAMAMKEELDDYEKVELVERYKHLEKPQLWKSKFRLLPLILAFILIQVVGFMLIFWYVKHHGHK
;
A
#
# COMPACT_ATOMS: atom_id res chain seq x y z
N MET A 1 -32.50 -14.53 -7.06
CA MET A 1 -31.62 -15.22 -6.08
C MET A 1 -32.40 -15.52 -4.81
N ASP A 2 -32.36 -16.74 -4.33
CA ASP A 2 -32.93 -17.17 -3.05
C ASP A 2 -31.79 -17.51 -2.07
N LEU A 3 -31.87 -16.94 -0.86
CA LEU A 3 -30.88 -17.16 0.18
C LEU A 3 -31.51 -17.07 1.58
N VAL A 4 -30.92 -17.78 2.51
CA VAL A 4 -31.18 -17.66 3.95
C VAL A 4 -29.95 -17.13 4.64
N TYR A 5 -30.13 -16.35 5.70
CA TYR A 5 -29.03 -15.76 6.42
C TYR A 5 -29.30 -15.69 7.92
N ALA A 6 -28.24 -15.64 8.67
CA ALA A 6 -28.23 -15.22 10.06
C ALA A 6 -27.02 -14.33 10.34
N GLN A 7 -27.16 -13.55 11.39
CA GLN A 7 -26.08 -12.66 11.84
C GLN A 7 -26.12 -12.50 13.36
N LYS A 8 -24.92 -12.39 13.95
CA LYS A 8 -24.80 -12.15 15.39
C LYS A 8 -23.54 -11.32 15.66
N SER A 9 -23.65 -10.38 16.60
CA SER A 9 -22.55 -9.54 17.07
C SER A 9 -22.61 -9.46 18.59
N VAL A 10 -21.48 -9.68 19.25
CA VAL A 10 -21.36 -9.65 20.72
C VAL A 10 -20.12 -8.89 21.13
N THR A 11 -20.15 -8.35 22.35
CA THR A 11 -19.02 -7.56 22.90
C THR A 11 -17.78 -8.42 23.15
N GLY A 12 -17.95 -9.76 23.28
CA GLY A 12 -16.87 -10.64 23.70
C GLY A 12 -16.57 -10.54 25.21
N PRO A 13 -15.66 -11.40 25.71
CA PRO A 13 -15.44 -11.55 27.15
C PRO A 13 -14.56 -10.46 27.79
N VAL A 14 -13.83 -9.67 27.01
CA VAL A 14 -12.79 -8.74 27.51
C VAL A 14 -13.16 -7.27 27.29
N ARG A 15 -13.83 -6.93 26.17
CA ARG A 15 -14.17 -5.54 25.84
C ARG A 15 -15.34 -5.04 26.68
N GLU A 16 -15.36 -3.76 27.02
CA GLU A 16 -16.49 -3.11 27.71
C GLU A 16 -17.62 -2.71 26.76
N LYS A 17 -17.29 -2.42 25.49
CA LYS A 17 -18.21 -1.97 24.46
C LYS A 17 -18.06 -2.80 23.21
N ASN A 18 -19.16 -2.94 22.49
CA ASN A 18 -19.12 -3.50 21.15
C ASN A 18 -18.91 -2.36 20.15
N GLU A 19 -17.73 -2.30 19.53
CA GLU A 19 -17.36 -1.33 18.50
C GLU A 19 -17.67 -1.86 17.09
N ASP A 20 -18.06 -3.14 16.96
CA ASP A 20 -18.53 -3.72 15.71
C ASP A 20 -19.96 -3.30 15.39
N THR A 21 -20.25 -3.14 14.10
CA THR A 21 -21.62 -2.94 13.59
C THR A 21 -21.86 -3.83 12.39
N ILE A 22 -22.99 -4.56 12.40
CA ILE A 22 -23.41 -5.43 11.31
C ILE A 22 -24.75 -4.95 10.74
N GLY A 23 -24.96 -5.16 9.44
CA GLY A 23 -26.18 -4.81 8.74
C GLY A 23 -26.53 -5.83 7.66
N PHE A 24 -27.83 -5.99 7.43
CA PHE A 24 -28.33 -6.78 6.33
C PHE A 24 -29.51 -6.05 5.68
N TRP A 25 -29.54 -6.05 4.35
CA TRP A 25 -30.64 -5.43 3.62
C TRP A 25 -31.06 -6.29 2.44
N LYS A 26 -32.35 -6.62 2.44
CA LYS A 26 -33.03 -7.28 1.32
C LYS A 26 -34.09 -6.32 0.79
N PRO A 27 -34.02 -5.91 -0.49
CA PRO A 27 -35.04 -5.08 -1.11
C PRO A 27 -36.44 -5.73 -1.04
N ALA A 28 -37.49 -4.88 -0.94
CA ALA A 28 -38.84 -5.35 -0.84
C ALA A 28 -39.42 -5.90 -2.16
N THR A 29 -38.89 -5.41 -3.31
CA THR A 29 -39.42 -5.79 -4.63
C THR A 29 -38.37 -6.59 -5.44
N PRO A 30 -38.82 -7.56 -6.26
CA PRO A 30 -37.91 -8.32 -7.12
C PRO A 30 -37.14 -7.45 -8.11
N GLU A 31 -37.72 -6.33 -8.55
CA GLU A 31 -37.10 -5.36 -9.44
C GLU A 31 -35.87 -4.73 -8.75
N GLN A 32 -36.04 -4.29 -7.51
CA GLN A 32 -34.94 -3.75 -6.71
C GLN A 32 -33.87 -4.80 -6.40
N VAL A 33 -34.26 -6.07 -6.14
CA VAL A 33 -33.29 -7.16 -5.94
C VAL A 33 -32.45 -7.36 -7.21
N ARG A 34 -33.05 -7.26 -8.40
CA ARG A 34 -32.30 -7.34 -9.66
C ARG A 34 -31.42 -6.13 -9.92
N ALA A 35 -31.89 -4.94 -9.57
CA ALA A 35 -31.16 -3.68 -9.81
C ALA A 35 -29.98 -3.49 -8.84
N VAL A 36 -30.18 -3.73 -7.56
CA VAL A 36 -29.22 -3.43 -6.49
C VAL A 36 -28.60 -4.70 -5.91
N GLY A 37 -29.39 -5.76 -5.73
CA GLY A 37 -28.99 -6.99 -5.04
C GLY A 37 -29.39 -6.99 -3.56
N ILE A 38 -29.07 -8.09 -2.87
CA ILE A 38 -29.20 -8.24 -1.40
C ILE A 38 -27.83 -7.91 -0.80
N ALA A 39 -27.78 -7.21 0.33
CA ALA A 39 -26.52 -6.77 0.90
C ALA A 39 -26.31 -7.28 2.34
N ALA A 40 -25.11 -7.81 2.62
CA ALA A 40 -24.59 -8.06 3.96
C ALA A 40 -23.43 -7.09 4.23
N ILE A 41 -23.42 -6.48 5.42
CA ILE A 41 -22.51 -5.39 5.75
C ILE A 41 -21.90 -5.68 7.13
N ILE A 42 -20.59 -5.50 7.26
CA ILE A 42 -19.87 -5.61 8.53
C ILE A 42 -18.84 -4.48 8.62
N ALA A 43 -18.73 -3.89 9.79
CA ALA A 43 -17.77 -2.84 10.10
C ALA A 43 -17.24 -3.05 11.52
N ASP A 44 -15.91 -3.05 11.67
CA ASP A 44 -15.19 -3.14 12.93
C ASP A 44 -14.64 -1.76 13.27
N GLY A 45 -15.02 -1.23 14.42
CA GLY A 45 -14.56 0.07 14.90
C GLY A 45 -13.14 0.00 15.42
N VAL A 46 -12.21 0.75 14.82
CA VAL A 46 -10.79 0.70 15.20
C VAL A 46 -10.59 1.14 16.64
N GLY A 47 -10.23 0.19 17.50
CA GLY A 47 -9.94 0.40 18.91
C GLY A 47 -8.80 1.39 19.16
N GLY A 48 -8.84 2.08 20.32
CA GLY A 48 -7.83 3.08 20.69
C GLY A 48 -8.09 4.49 20.20
N THR A 49 -9.13 4.71 19.38
CA THR A 49 -9.57 6.06 18.96
C THR A 49 -10.61 6.66 19.92
N GLY A 50 -11.21 5.84 20.79
CA GLY A 50 -12.29 6.22 21.72
C GLY A 50 -13.67 6.39 21.08
N ARG A 51 -13.79 6.33 19.73
CA ARG A 51 -15.03 6.53 18.96
C ARG A 51 -15.22 5.46 17.86
N GLY A 52 -14.67 4.26 18.06
CA GLY A 52 -14.80 3.15 17.11
C GLY A 52 -16.25 2.75 16.86
N GLN A 53 -17.04 2.62 17.92
CA GLN A 53 -18.48 2.30 17.85
C GLN A 53 -19.26 3.33 17.00
N GLU A 54 -19.02 4.61 17.17
CA GLU A 54 -19.68 5.66 16.38
C GLU A 54 -19.25 5.59 14.90
N ALA A 55 -17.96 5.32 14.65
CA ALA A 55 -17.44 5.20 13.30
C ALA A 55 -18.09 4.02 12.54
N SER A 56 -18.15 2.84 13.15
CA SER A 56 -18.76 1.66 12.53
C SER A 56 -20.26 1.84 12.30
N GLN A 57 -20.99 2.46 13.25
CA GLN A 57 -22.42 2.77 13.09
C GLN A 57 -22.66 3.76 11.95
N LEU A 58 -21.88 4.84 11.86
CA LEU A 58 -21.99 5.81 10.77
C LEU A 58 -21.73 5.16 9.40
N ALA A 59 -20.69 4.33 9.30
CA ALA A 59 -20.34 3.63 8.06
C ALA A 59 -21.47 2.71 7.59
N VAL A 60 -22.00 1.85 8.48
CA VAL A 60 -23.07 0.92 8.15
C VAL A 60 -24.37 1.66 7.82
N ASN A 61 -24.74 2.68 8.60
CA ASN A 61 -25.97 3.46 8.36
C ASN A 61 -25.90 4.22 7.03
N THR A 62 -24.76 4.83 6.69
CA THR A 62 -24.57 5.52 5.41
C THR A 62 -24.67 4.53 4.25
N THR A 63 -24.04 3.35 4.38
CA THR A 63 -24.11 2.27 3.41
C THR A 63 -25.54 1.81 3.17
N LEU A 64 -26.29 1.53 4.23
CA LEU A 64 -27.71 1.14 4.14
C LEU A 64 -28.58 2.24 3.52
N GLY A 65 -28.33 3.50 3.86
CA GLY A 65 -29.00 4.66 3.27
C GLY A 65 -28.75 4.76 1.76
N ALA A 66 -27.51 4.61 1.33
CA ALA A 66 -27.12 4.67 -0.08
C ALA A 66 -27.71 3.50 -0.90
N LEU A 67 -27.72 2.28 -0.35
CA LEU A 67 -28.36 1.11 -0.98
C LEU A 67 -29.86 1.30 -1.16
N LYS A 68 -30.56 1.78 -0.13
CA LYS A 68 -32.00 2.04 -0.17
C LYS A 68 -32.37 3.16 -1.16
N ALA A 69 -31.53 4.16 -1.34
CA ALA A 69 -31.75 5.27 -2.25
C ALA A 69 -31.47 4.92 -3.72
N THR A 70 -30.79 3.81 -4.00
CA THR A 70 -30.48 3.37 -5.36
C THR A 70 -31.72 2.72 -5.99
N GLN A 71 -32.21 3.29 -7.09
CA GLN A 71 -33.41 2.83 -7.79
C GLN A 71 -33.11 2.15 -9.13
N ASP A 72 -32.04 2.58 -9.81
CA ASP A 72 -31.71 2.10 -11.14
C ASP A 72 -30.61 1.02 -11.10
N GLU A 73 -30.61 0.15 -12.12
CA GLU A 73 -29.54 -0.83 -12.28
C GLU A 73 -28.23 -0.10 -12.57
N GLN A 74 -27.27 -0.25 -11.66
CA GLN A 74 -25.92 0.29 -11.79
C GLN A 74 -24.91 -0.86 -11.86
N GLU A 75 -23.76 -0.58 -12.48
CA GLU A 75 -22.59 -1.44 -12.34
C GLU A 75 -22.27 -1.60 -10.86
N ALA A 76 -22.22 -2.84 -10.37
CA ALA A 76 -22.03 -3.12 -8.94
C ALA A 76 -20.69 -2.57 -8.39
N ASP A 77 -19.62 -2.59 -9.21
CA ASP A 77 -18.32 -2.01 -8.87
C ASP A 77 -18.44 -0.49 -8.65
N ALA A 78 -19.05 0.23 -9.59
CA ALA A 78 -19.23 1.67 -9.47
C ALA A 78 -20.13 2.05 -8.27
N MET A 79 -21.16 1.26 -8.02
CA MET A 79 -22.07 1.44 -6.88
C MET A 79 -21.31 1.24 -5.56
N LEU A 80 -20.53 0.18 -5.41
CA LEU A 80 -19.73 -0.08 -4.21
C LEU A 80 -18.72 1.04 -3.97
N ARG A 81 -17.99 1.48 -4.99
CA ARG A 81 -17.03 2.60 -4.86
C ARG A 81 -17.71 3.89 -4.38
N ARG A 82 -18.88 4.22 -4.93
CA ARG A 82 -19.66 5.37 -4.48
C ARG A 82 -20.06 5.22 -3.01
N ILE A 83 -20.61 4.07 -2.62
CA ILE A 83 -21.03 3.78 -1.23
C ILE A 83 -19.86 3.94 -0.26
N PHE A 84 -18.69 3.40 -0.59
CA PHE A 84 -17.50 3.52 0.26
C PHE A 84 -17.00 4.96 0.36
N ASN A 85 -17.04 5.73 -0.72
CA ASN A 85 -16.69 7.15 -0.69
C ASN A 85 -17.65 7.96 0.18
N ASP A 86 -18.97 7.69 0.08
CA ASP A 86 -19.97 8.36 0.89
C ASP A 86 -19.84 8.00 2.37
N ALA A 87 -19.64 6.72 2.69
CA ALA A 87 -19.40 6.26 4.05
C ALA A 87 -18.11 6.85 4.64
N ASN A 88 -17.02 6.85 3.85
CA ASN A 88 -15.75 7.44 4.27
C ASN A 88 -15.89 8.93 4.54
N LYS A 89 -16.54 9.67 3.65
CA LYS A 89 -16.77 11.08 3.83
C LYS A 89 -17.57 11.36 5.12
N THR A 90 -18.63 10.60 5.38
CA THR A 90 -19.45 10.76 6.58
C THR A 90 -18.64 10.54 7.86
N VAL A 91 -17.83 9.46 7.94
CA VAL A 91 -16.99 9.17 9.10
C VAL A 91 -15.86 10.22 9.23
N TYR A 92 -15.25 10.62 8.11
CA TYR A 92 -14.18 11.62 8.09
C TYR A 92 -14.67 13.00 8.55
N ASP A 93 -15.81 13.46 8.04
CA ASP A 93 -16.41 14.75 8.41
C ASP A 93 -16.81 14.76 9.90
N ALA A 94 -17.33 13.65 10.42
CA ALA A 94 -17.62 13.48 11.85
C ALA A 94 -16.35 13.51 12.72
N ALA A 95 -15.26 12.91 12.24
CA ALA A 95 -13.95 12.96 12.91
C ALA A 95 -13.36 14.38 12.96
N MET A 96 -13.61 15.18 11.92
CA MET A 96 -13.08 16.54 11.81
C MET A 96 -13.91 17.60 12.52
N SER A 97 -15.22 17.39 12.68
CA SER A 97 -16.16 18.36 13.29
C SER A 97 -16.03 18.43 14.81
N ASP A 98 -15.51 17.39 15.44
CA ASP A 98 -15.41 17.31 16.89
C ASP A 98 -13.94 17.10 17.30
N HIS A 99 -13.37 18.05 18.03
CA HIS A 99 -11.96 17.99 18.48
C HIS A 99 -11.66 16.86 19.48
N GLN A 100 -12.57 15.91 19.64
CA GLN A 100 -12.51 14.84 20.67
C GLN A 100 -11.76 13.56 20.27
N GLY A 101 -11.15 13.47 19.10
CA GLY A 101 -10.30 12.32 18.77
C GLY A 101 -10.50 11.76 17.36
N LYS A 102 -9.65 10.81 16.99
CA LYS A 102 -9.70 10.14 15.70
C LYS A 102 -10.87 9.15 15.67
N MET A 103 -11.57 9.08 14.54
CA MET A 103 -12.58 8.07 14.25
C MET A 103 -12.10 7.22 13.08
N ALA A 104 -12.20 5.90 13.22
CA ALA A 104 -11.85 5.00 12.14
C ALA A 104 -12.63 3.69 12.27
N THR A 105 -12.94 3.04 11.15
CA THR A 105 -13.59 1.74 11.10
C THR A 105 -13.24 0.99 9.83
N THR A 106 -13.24 -0.34 9.89
CA THR A 106 -13.27 -1.16 8.68
C THR A 106 -14.64 -1.08 8.01
N LEU A 107 -14.76 -1.53 6.78
CA LEU A 107 -16.06 -1.76 6.14
C LEU A 107 -15.92 -2.88 5.11
N THR A 108 -16.82 -3.85 5.18
CA THR A 108 -16.98 -4.89 4.15
C THR A 108 -18.44 -5.00 3.77
N VAL A 109 -18.73 -4.89 2.49
CA VAL A 109 -20.08 -4.92 1.91
C VAL A 109 -20.15 -6.01 0.85
N SER A 110 -20.94 -7.04 1.09
CA SER A 110 -21.19 -8.12 0.14
C SER A 110 -22.55 -7.95 -0.51
N ILE A 111 -22.60 -7.80 -1.84
CA ILE A 111 -23.83 -7.62 -2.62
C ILE A 111 -24.07 -8.88 -3.44
N PHE A 112 -25.20 -9.54 -3.20
CA PHE A 112 -25.67 -10.75 -3.86
C PHE A 112 -26.65 -10.37 -4.97
N ARG A 113 -26.28 -10.54 -6.24
CA ARG A 113 -27.10 -10.16 -7.39
C ARG A 113 -27.02 -11.19 -8.51
N ASN A 114 -28.17 -11.74 -8.93
CA ASN A 114 -28.30 -12.82 -9.91
C ASN A 114 -27.56 -14.10 -9.46
N ASP A 115 -26.48 -14.46 -10.12
CA ASP A 115 -25.57 -15.57 -9.81
C ASP A 115 -24.17 -15.09 -9.40
N GLU A 116 -24.08 -13.84 -8.92
CA GLU A 116 -22.80 -13.23 -8.58
C GLU A 116 -22.80 -12.59 -7.19
N ILE A 117 -21.64 -12.56 -6.56
CA ILE A 117 -21.36 -11.74 -5.39
C ILE A 117 -20.33 -10.68 -5.75
N PHE A 118 -20.60 -9.45 -5.33
CA PHE A 118 -19.68 -8.33 -5.40
C PHE A 118 -19.32 -7.90 -3.98
N ILE A 119 -18.03 -7.85 -3.67
CA ILE A 119 -17.56 -7.55 -2.32
C ILE A 119 -16.71 -6.27 -2.38
N GLY A 120 -17.22 -5.19 -1.77
CA GLY A 120 -16.40 -4.02 -1.45
C GLY A 120 -15.73 -4.22 -0.10
N HIS A 121 -14.42 -3.99 0.00
CA HIS A 121 -13.67 -4.30 1.20
C HIS A 121 -12.62 -3.25 1.54
N LEU A 122 -12.57 -2.87 2.82
CA LEU A 122 -11.56 -1.99 3.41
C LEU A 122 -11.36 -2.38 4.89
N GLY A 123 -10.20 -2.86 5.24
CA GLY A 123 -9.85 -3.33 6.58
C GLY A 123 -9.38 -4.78 6.60
N ASP A 124 -9.64 -5.48 7.68
CA ASP A 124 -9.23 -6.87 7.89
C ASP A 124 -10.39 -7.82 8.23
N SER A 125 -11.65 -7.35 8.18
CA SER A 125 -12.80 -8.26 8.20
C SER A 125 -12.74 -9.22 7.02
N ARG A 126 -13.12 -10.49 7.22
CA ARG A 126 -12.97 -11.52 6.19
C ARG A 126 -14.30 -11.98 5.62
N VAL A 127 -14.28 -12.32 4.33
CA VAL A 127 -15.36 -13.03 3.63
C VAL A 127 -14.81 -14.35 3.11
N TYR A 128 -15.46 -15.43 3.49
CA TYR A 128 -15.16 -16.79 3.07
C TYR A 128 -16.30 -17.34 2.21
N LEU A 129 -15.94 -18.11 1.20
CA LEU A 129 -16.84 -18.95 0.41
C LEU A 129 -16.57 -20.42 0.75
N ILE A 130 -17.60 -21.14 1.15
CA ILE A 130 -17.56 -22.58 1.33
C ILE A 130 -18.37 -23.21 0.20
N ARG A 131 -17.68 -23.99 -0.63
CA ARG A 131 -18.25 -24.72 -1.77
C ARG A 131 -17.74 -26.16 -1.73
N ASN A 132 -18.67 -27.12 -1.70
CA ASN A 132 -18.34 -28.56 -1.67
C ASN A 132 -17.39 -28.94 -0.52
N GLY A 133 -17.53 -28.32 0.64
CA GLY A 133 -16.69 -28.56 1.83
C GLY A 133 -15.29 -27.94 1.73
N VAL A 134 -15.03 -27.08 0.76
CA VAL A 134 -13.76 -26.35 0.62
C VAL A 134 -14.00 -24.87 0.94
N LEU A 135 -13.28 -24.36 1.91
CA LEU A 135 -13.30 -22.94 2.27
C LEU A 135 -12.26 -22.17 1.45
N THR A 136 -12.69 -21.06 0.86
CA THR A 136 -11.85 -20.11 0.13
C THR A 136 -12.06 -18.71 0.68
N ARG A 137 -10.99 -18.04 1.10
CA ARG A 137 -11.05 -16.64 1.52
C ARG A 137 -11.12 -15.73 0.31
N LEU A 138 -12.15 -14.88 0.24
CA LEU A 138 -12.42 -13.98 -0.89
C LEU A 138 -11.83 -12.59 -0.71
N THR A 139 -11.49 -12.18 0.52
CA THR A 139 -10.90 -10.87 0.85
C THR A 139 -9.43 -10.99 1.24
N SER A 140 -8.69 -9.90 1.11
CA SER A 140 -7.31 -9.77 1.58
C SER A 140 -7.25 -8.79 2.73
N ASP A 141 -6.68 -9.18 3.87
CA ASP A 141 -6.60 -8.30 5.04
C ASP A 141 -5.72 -7.08 4.77
N HIS A 142 -6.21 -5.90 5.06
CA HIS A 142 -5.44 -4.66 5.06
C HIS A 142 -4.78 -4.44 6.43
N SER A 143 -3.97 -5.41 6.88
CA SER A 143 -3.20 -5.34 8.11
C SER A 143 -1.70 -5.36 7.84
N TYR A 144 -0.92 -4.83 8.79
CA TYR A 144 0.53 -4.83 8.68
C TYR A 144 1.10 -6.24 8.56
N VAL A 145 0.52 -7.19 9.30
CA VAL A 145 0.97 -8.59 9.29
C VAL A 145 0.64 -9.30 7.99
N ALA A 146 -0.55 -9.08 7.43
CA ALA A 146 -0.92 -9.63 6.13
C ALA A 146 0.04 -9.16 5.02
N LEU A 147 0.51 -7.93 5.13
CA LEU A 147 1.52 -7.39 4.25
C LEU A 147 2.87 -8.09 4.43
N GLN A 148 3.31 -8.35 5.67
CA GLN A 148 4.55 -9.10 5.92
C GLN A 148 4.47 -10.53 5.36
N VAL A 149 3.32 -11.18 5.47
CA VAL A 149 3.09 -12.51 4.86
C VAL A 149 3.19 -12.42 3.33
N LYS A 150 2.55 -11.43 2.70
CA LYS A 150 2.59 -11.20 1.25
C LYS A 150 4.01 -10.93 0.74
N LEU A 151 4.86 -10.30 1.56
CA LEU A 151 6.28 -10.05 1.26
C LEU A 151 7.20 -11.24 1.60
N GLY A 152 6.65 -12.34 2.13
CA GLY A 152 7.43 -13.51 2.54
C GLY A 152 8.32 -13.29 3.77
N LEU A 153 8.10 -12.21 4.52
CA LEU A 153 8.88 -11.86 5.72
C LEU A 153 8.42 -12.66 6.95
N VAL A 154 7.15 -13.05 6.98
CA VAL A 154 6.54 -13.84 8.06
C VAL A 154 5.72 -14.95 7.39
N LYS A 155 5.74 -16.16 7.96
CA LYS A 155 4.87 -17.24 7.50
C LYS A 155 3.44 -16.98 8.00
N GLU A 156 2.44 -17.36 7.21
CA GLU A 156 1.04 -17.14 7.54
C GLU A 156 0.65 -17.70 8.93
N ARG A 157 1.17 -18.88 9.29
CA ARG A 157 0.98 -19.50 10.62
C ARG A 157 1.55 -18.66 11.78
N ASP A 158 2.63 -17.89 11.53
CA ASP A 158 3.32 -17.09 12.56
C ASP A 158 2.70 -15.67 12.66
N ALA A 159 1.94 -15.27 11.62
CA ALA A 159 1.25 -13.98 11.52
C ALA A 159 0.21 -13.79 12.64
N MET A 160 -0.54 -14.83 12.94
CA MET A 160 -1.60 -14.82 13.96
C MET A 160 -1.07 -14.57 15.39
N SER A 161 0.18 -14.94 15.67
CA SER A 161 0.83 -14.72 16.98
C SER A 161 1.61 -13.40 17.06
N SER A 162 1.60 -12.59 16.00
CA SER A 162 2.32 -11.31 15.97
C SER A 162 1.68 -10.27 16.90
N PRO A 163 2.48 -9.53 17.69
CA PRO A 163 1.98 -8.40 18.48
C PRO A 163 1.36 -7.27 17.62
N MET A 164 1.64 -7.28 16.31
CA MET A 164 1.15 -6.29 15.34
C MET A 164 -0.05 -6.80 14.53
N ARG A 165 -0.68 -7.92 14.92
CA ARG A 165 -1.78 -8.54 14.16
C ARG A 165 -2.98 -7.61 13.96
N SER A 166 -3.31 -6.78 14.94
CA SER A 166 -4.41 -5.82 14.91
C SER A 166 -4.05 -4.45 14.32
N MET A 167 -2.85 -4.30 13.73
CA MET A 167 -2.43 -3.04 13.12
C MET A 167 -3.00 -2.93 11.70
N ILE A 168 -4.16 -2.29 11.57
CA ILE A 168 -4.84 -2.04 10.29
C ILE A 168 -4.08 -0.97 9.51
N THR A 169 -3.88 -1.20 8.21
CA THR A 169 -3.19 -0.28 7.29
C THR A 169 -4.13 0.57 6.47
N ARG A 170 -5.43 0.21 6.39
CA ARG A 170 -6.47 0.94 5.67
C ARG A 170 -7.79 0.84 6.43
N SER A 171 -8.44 1.98 6.66
CA SER A 171 -9.77 2.08 7.30
C SER A 171 -10.52 3.31 6.80
N LEU A 172 -11.84 3.37 7.00
CA LEU A 172 -12.63 4.58 6.78
C LEU A 172 -12.33 5.62 7.86
N GLY A 173 -12.47 6.89 7.52
CA GLY A 173 -12.35 8.03 8.44
C GLY A 173 -10.93 8.52 8.71
N GLN A 174 -9.90 7.76 8.32
CA GLN A 174 -8.51 8.20 8.46
C GLN A 174 -8.11 9.22 7.40
N ASP A 175 -8.60 9.06 6.19
CA ASP A 175 -8.22 9.83 5.02
C ASP A 175 -9.44 10.30 4.24
N LEU A 176 -9.29 11.43 3.54
CA LEU A 176 -10.38 12.00 2.73
C LEU A 176 -10.83 11.06 1.59
N ILE A 177 -9.93 10.21 1.10
CA ILE A 177 -10.22 9.24 0.02
C ILE A 177 -9.88 7.85 0.53
N CYS A 178 -10.87 6.94 0.50
CA CYS A 178 -10.66 5.54 0.81
C CYS A 178 -10.38 4.73 -0.47
N GLY A 179 -9.39 3.85 -0.40
CA GLY A 179 -9.05 2.93 -1.48
C GLY A 179 -9.78 1.60 -1.29
N VAL A 180 -11.07 1.52 -1.67
CA VAL A 180 -11.83 0.28 -1.58
C VAL A 180 -11.34 -0.76 -2.59
N GLU A 181 -11.13 -2.00 -2.14
CA GLU A 181 -10.94 -3.14 -3.04
C GLU A 181 -12.31 -3.76 -3.37
N VAL A 182 -12.52 -4.09 -4.65
CA VAL A 182 -13.77 -4.73 -5.09
C VAL A 182 -13.43 -6.07 -5.71
N PHE A 183 -14.09 -7.13 -5.21
CA PHE A 183 -13.96 -8.49 -5.68
C PHE A 183 -15.28 -8.94 -6.31
N LYS A 184 -15.21 -9.84 -7.28
CA LYS A 184 -16.36 -10.42 -7.96
C LYS A 184 -16.18 -11.94 -8.07
N HIS A 185 -17.20 -12.70 -7.66
CA HIS A 185 -17.21 -14.15 -7.78
C HIS A 185 -18.57 -14.65 -8.25
N THR A 186 -18.58 -15.76 -8.98
CA THR A 186 -19.80 -16.45 -9.37
C THR A 186 -20.25 -17.37 -8.24
N LEU A 187 -21.53 -17.35 -7.93
CA LEU A 187 -22.17 -18.18 -6.92
C LEU A 187 -22.91 -19.36 -7.56
N GLU A 188 -22.96 -20.45 -6.81
CA GLU A 188 -23.68 -21.66 -7.16
C GLU A 188 -24.68 -22.03 -6.05
N LYS A 189 -25.68 -22.80 -6.42
CA LYS A 189 -26.62 -23.38 -5.44
C LYS A 189 -25.86 -24.22 -4.42
N GLY A 190 -26.11 -23.97 -3.14
CA GLY A 190 -25.45 -24.67 -2.04
C GLY A 190 -24.21 -23.97 -1.49
N ASP A 191 -23.76 -22.89 -2.11
CA ASP A 191 -22.67 -22.06 -1.55
C ASP A 191 -23.05 -21.47 -0.21
N ILE A 192 -22.06 -21.38 0.68
CA ILE A 192 -22.20 -20.73 1.98
C ILE A 192 -21.14 -19.64 2.09
N LEU A 193 -21.59 -18.43 2.43
CA LEU A 193 -20.71 -17.30 2.70
C LEU A 193 -20.64 -17.09 4.21
N VAL A 194 -19.43 -16.88 4.72
CA VAL A 194 -19.19 -16.47 6.11
C VAL A 194 -18.44 -15.15 6.07
N GLN A 195 -19.01 -14.13 6.69
CA GLN A 195 -18.40 -12.80 6.83
C GLN A 195 -18.19 -12.50 8.31
N CYS A 196 -16.97 -12.13 8.74
CA CYS A 196 -16.66 -11.97 10.16
C CYS A 196 -15.56 -10.95 10.44
N THR A 197 -15.52 -10.44 11.67
CA THR A 197 -14.43 -9.62 12.22
C THR A 197 -13.30 -10.48 12.79
N ASP A 198 -12.18 -9.85 13.12
CA ASP A 198 -10.96 -10.51 13.62
C ASP A 198 -11.17 -11.20 14.97
N GLY A 199 -12.11 -10.74 15.79
CA GLY A 199 -12.49 -11.41 17.05
C GLY A 199 -12.95 -12.86 16.87
N LEU A 200 -13.42 -13.25 15.67
CA LEU A 200 -13.70 -14.64 15.34
C LEU A 200 -12.47 -15.38 14.82
N TYR A 201 -11.91 -14.95 13.68
CA TYR A 201 -10.89 -15.71 12.96
C TYR A 201 -9.50 -15.67 13.63
N SER A 202 -9.29 -14.81 14.62
CA SER A 202 -8.06 -14.79 15.41
C SER A 202 -7.91 -16.01 16.32
N VAL A 203 -9.02 -16.65 16.67
CA VAL A 203 -9.07 -17.79 17.64
C VAL A 203 -9.78 -19.03 17.10
N VAL A 204 -10.59 -18.92 16.04
CA VAL A 204 -11.26 -20.04 15.36
C VAL A 204 -10.58 -20.26 14.01
N LEU A 205 -10.13 -21.48 13.75
CA LEU A 205 -9.40 -21.81 12.52
C LEU A 205 -10.32 -21.89 11.30
N ASP A 206 -9.77 -21.66 10.12
CA ASP A 206 -10.52 -21.70 8.83
C ASP A 206 -11.22 -23.05 8.61
N ASP A 207 -10.58 -24.16 8.96
CA ASP A 207 -11.17 -25.51 8.84
C ASP A 207 -12.38 -25.69 9.77
N GLU A 208 -12.34 -25.11 10.96
CA GLU A 208 -13.43 -25.16 11.95
C GLU A 208 -14.61 -24.26 11.53
N ILE A 209 -14.31 -23.08 10.97
CA ILE A 209 -15.33 -22.21 10.36
C ILE A 209 -16.04 -22.97 9.23
N CYS A 210 -15.27 -23.67 8.40
CA CYS A 210 -15.78 -24.50 7.31
C CYS A 210 -16.72 -25.60 7.81
N ASP A 211 -16.30 -26.32 8.83
CA ASP A 211 -17.06 -27.44 9.41
C ASP A 211 -18.37 -26.95 10.03
N VAL A 212 -18.31 -25.95 10.90
CA VAL A 212 -19.48 -25.39 11.58
C VAL A 212 -20.50 -24.82 10.59
N ALA A 213 -20.06 -23.95 9.69
CA ALA A 213 -20.95 -23.31 8.73
C ALA A 213 -21.47 -24.29 7.66
N GLY A 214 -20.70 -25.31 7.34
CA GLY A 214 -21.08 -26.34 6.37
C GLY A 214 -22.17 -27.31 6.85
N HIS A 215 -22.23 -27.58 8.16
CA HIS A 215 -23.13 -28.59 8.72
C HIS A 215 -24.34 -28.04 9.45
N LEU A 216 -24.29 -26.80 9.95
CA LEU A 216 -25.37 -26.21 10.74
C LEU A 216 -26.24 -25.25 9.90
N SER A 217 -27.42 -24.92 10.45
CA SER A 217 -28.21 -23.80 9.90
C SER A 217 -27.45 -22.48 10.13
N PRO A 218 -27.71 -21.44 9.32
CA PRO A 218 -27.04 -20.14 9.52
C PRO A 218 -27.15 -19.61 10.96
N GLU A 219 -28.30 -19.76 11.62
CA GLU A 219 -28.53 -19.32 12.99
C GLU A 219 -27.65 -20.12 13.98
N ALA A 220 -27.71 -21.45 13.89
CA ALA A 220 -26.92 -22.33 14.76
C ALA A 220 -25.42 -22.16 14.52
N ALA A 221 -25.00 -21.93 13.27
CA ALA A 221 -23.61 -21.66 12.93
C ALA A 221 -23.10 -20.36 13.55
N CYS A 222 -23.87 -19.28 13.50
CA CYS A 222 -23.52 -18.02 14.15
C CYS A 222 -23.36 -18.21 15.69
N GLU A 223 -24.27 -18.96 16.30
CA GLU A 223 -24.21 -19.23 17.76
C GLU A 223 -23.00 -20.05 18.15
N GLU A 224 -22.75 -21.13 17.42
CA GLU A 224 -21.62 -22.05 17.70
C GLU A 224 -20.27 -21.35 17.47
N LEU A 225 -20.11 -20.59 16.36
CA LEU A 225 -18.88 -19.87 16.08
C LEU A 225 -18.55 -18.84 17.16
N ILE A 226 -19.54 -18.08 17.62
CA ILE A 226 -19.35 -17.13 18.73
C ILE A 226 -19.01 -17.86 20.02
N ALA A 227 -19.71 -18.93 20.36
CA ALA A 227 -19.42 -19.71 21.58
C ALA A 227 -18.01 -20.30 21.56
N GLN A 228 -17.53 -20.76 20.42
CA GLN A 228 -16.15 -21.23 20.27
C GLN A 228 -15.12 -20.10 20.46
N ALA A 229 -15.37 -18.91 19.89
CA ALA A 229 -14.48 -17.77 20.03
C ALA A 229 -14.41 -17.28 21.49
N GLU A 230 -15.55 -17.17 22.17
CA GLU A 230 -15.62 -16.81 23.60
C GLU A 230 -14.90 -17.83 24.48
N LYS A 231 -15.12 -19.13 24.26
CA LYS A 231 -14.48 -20.23 25.00
C LYS A 231 -12.96 -20.24 24.86
N ARG A 232 -12.44 -19.76 23.71
CA ARG A 232 -10.99 -19.66 23.43
C ARG A 232 -10.38 -18.37 23.94
N GLY A 233 -11.18 -17.48 24.50
CA GLY A 233 -10.71 -16.27 25.16
C GLY A 233 -10.25 -15.21 24.18
N THR A 234 -11.02 -14.97 23.11
CA THR A 234 -10.79 -13.80 22.24
C THR A 234 -10.78 -12.52 23.08
N ASP A 235 -9.95 -11.57 22.71
CA ASP A 235 -9.78 -10.28 23.39
C ASP A 235 -10.54 -9.14 22.67
N ASP A 236 -11.36 -9.48 21.65
CA ASP A 236 -12.08 -8.49 20.85
C ASP A 236 -13.61 -8.74 20.75
N ASN A 237 -14.31 -7.78 20.14
CA ASN A 237 -15.69 -7.92 19.71
C ASN A 237 -15.81 -9.02 18.65
N ILE A 238 -16.91 -9.76 18.66
CA ILE A 238 -17.09 -10.88 17.73
C ILE A 238 -18.35 -10.65 16.90
N SER A 239 -18.18 -10.53 15.59
CA SER A 239 -19.28 -10.39 14.66
C SER A 239 -19.19 -11.41 13.55
N VAL A 240 -20.31 -12.06 13.25
CA VAL A 240 -20.39 -13.07 12.19
C VAL A 240 -21.73 -12.99 11.46
N GLN A 241 -21.68 -13.16 10.15
CA GLN A 241 -22.83 -13.32 9.25
C GLN A 241 -22.64 -14.60 8.45
N VAL A 242 -23.64 -15.48 8.45
CA VAL A 242 -23.64 -16.73 7.67
C VAL A 242 -24.78 -16.66 6.68
N ILE A 243 -24.50 -16.79 5.38
CA ILE A 243 -25.44 -16.67 4.28
C ILE A 243 -25.37 -17.96 3.43
N LYS A 244 -26.47 -18.69 3.28
CA LYS A 244 -26.57 -19.89 2.46
C LYS A 244 -27.37 -19.62 1.20
N ILE A 245 -26.82 -19.95 0.06
CA ILE A 245 -27.43 -19.77 -1.26
C ILE A 245 -28.32 -21.00 -1.57
N ASN A 246 -29.63 -20.80 -1.55
CA ASN A 246 -30.59 -21.86 -1.86
C ASN A 246 -30.79 -22.02 -3.36
N ASP A 247 -30.78 -20.89 -4.12
CA ASP A 247 -30.93 -20.88 -5.56
C ASP A 247 -30.39 -19.58 -6.18
N VAL A 248 -29.88 -19.65 -7.40
CA VAL A 248 -29.35 -18.52 -8.14
C VAL A 248 -30.18 -18.26 -9.40
N GLU A 249 -30.44 -16.99 -9.71
CA GLU A 249 -31.08 -16.61 -10.97
C GLU A 249 -30.01 -16.48 -12.05
N HIS A 250 -29.89 -17.47 -12.92
CA HIS A 250 -29.04 -17.33 -14.10
C HIS A 250 -29.63 -16.30 -15.06
N ARG A 251 -28.83 -15.37 -15.56
CA ARG A 251 -29.27 -14.45 -16.63
C ARG A 251 -29.73 -15.26 -17.83
N HIS A 252 -31.03 -15.43 -18.00
CA HIS A 252 -31.61 -15.88 -19.27
C HIS A 252 -31.35 -14.77 -20.30
N PHE A 253 -30.38 -14.95 -21.16
CA PHE A 253 -30.30 -14.19 -22.40
C PHE A 253 -31.59 -14.43 -23.17
N TYR A 254 -32.47 -13.42 -23.26
CA TYR A 254 -33.59 -13.42 -24.19
C TYR A 254 -33.02 -13.57 -25.61
N ARG A 255 -33.21 -14.74 -26.18
CA ARG A 255 -33.02 -14.99 -27.61
C ARG A 255 -34.13 -14.22 -28.35
N GLY A 256 -33.83 -13.04 -28.83
CA GLY A 256 -34.72 -12.27 -29.69
C GLY A 256 -33.97 -11.30 -30.55
N THR A 257 -33.61 -11.74 -31.71
CA THR A 257 -33.13 -11.17 -32.98
C THR A 257 -31.68 -11.54 -33.34
N PRO A 258 -31.48 -12.11 -34.55
CA PRO A 258 -30.15 -12.47 -35.00
C PRO A 258 -29.45 -11.25 -35.59
N PHE A 259 -28.65 -10.57 -34.79
CA PHE A 259 -27.55 -9.81 -35.34
C PHE A 259 -26.31 -10.67 -35.31
N TYR A 260 -25.79 -10.98 -36.49
CA TYR A 260 -24.54 -11.63 -36.71
C TYR A 260 -23.45 -10.91 -35.94
N THR A 261 -22.99 -11.46 -34.84
CA THR A 261 -21.64 -11.25 -34.35
C THR A 261 -20.95 -12.59 -34.34
N LYS A 262 -19.95 -12.71 -35.20
CA LYS A 262 -18.95 -13.78 -35.12
C LYS A 262 -18.61 -13.99 -33.65
N ALA A 263 -18.68 -15.24 -33.19
CA ALA A 263 -18.09 -15.64 -31.93
C ALA A 263 -16.63 -15.17 -31.94
N ALA A 264 -16.34 -14.12 -31.20
CA ALA A 264 -14.98 -13.79 -30.84
C ALA A 264 -14.49 -14.91 -29.91
N PRO A 265 -13.32 -15.49 -30.13
CA PRO A 265 -12.73 -16.40 -29.17
C PRO A 265 -12.59 -15.65 -27.84
N SER A 266 -12.65 -16.37 -26.73
CA SER A 266 -12.37 -15.88 -25.38
C SER A 266 -10.96 -15.29 -25.34
N VAL A 267 -10.86 -14.02 -25.74
CA VAL A 267 -9.60 -13.28 -25.71
C VAL A 267 -9.41 -12.86 -24.26
N SER A 268 -8.35 -13.36 -23.65
CA SER A 268 -7.80 -12.72 -22.47
C SER A 268 -7.67 -11.22 -22.79
N ASN A 269 -8.32 -10.35 -22.05
CA ASN A 269 -8.26 -8.90 -22.24
C ASN A 269 -6.86 -8.31 -21.95
N GLU A 270 -5.84 -9.13 -21.76
CA GLU A 270 -4.44 -8.74 -21.68
C GLU A 270 -3.90 -8.50 -23.09
N ILE A 271 -3.21 -7.39 -23.27
CA ILE A 271 -2.53 -7.05 -24.53
C ILE A 271 -1.48 -8.13 -24.84
N GLN A 272 -1.54 -8.66 -26.06
CA GLN A 272 -0.62 -9.70 -26.52
C GLN A 272 0.28 -9.21 -27.64
N PRO A 273 1.51 -9.73 -27.76
CA PRO A 273 2.35 -9.50 -28.93
C PRO A 273 1.61 -9.82 -30.24
N GLY A 274 1.79 -8.99 -31.26
CA GLY A 274 1.10 -9.07 -32.55
C GLY A 274 -0.26 -8.38 -32.61
N GLN A 275 -0.80 -7.90 -31.49
CA GLN A 275 -2.04 -7.12 -31.44
C GLN A 275 -1.76 -5.67 -31.83
N VAL A 276 -2.71 -5.03 -32.52
CA VAL A 276 -2.67 -3.59 -32.81
C VAL A 276 -3.62 -2.86 -31.85
N LEU A 277 -3.08 -1.96 -31.07
CA LEU A 277 -3.83 -1.12 -30.13
C LEU A 277 -4.26 0.17 -30.85
N ASP A 278 -5.57 0.46 -30.83
CA ASP A 278 -6.19 1.67 -31.41
C ASP A 278 -5.81 1.94 -32.87
N ASP A 279 -5.70 0.86 -33.68
CA ASP A 279 -5.31 0.89 -35.09
C ASP A 279 -3.99 1.65 -35.38
N ARG A 280 -3.16 1.79 -34.35
CA ARG A 280 -1.93 2.58 -34.42
C ARG A 280 -0.70 1.90 -33.86
N PHE A 281 -0.80 1.21 -32.75
CA PHE A 281 0.37 0.67 -32.05
C PHE A 281 0.41 -0.83 -32.18
N GLU A 282 1.29 -1.36 -33.02
CA GLU A 282 1.55 -2.78 -33.16
C GLU A 282 2.45 -3.24 -32.01
N ILE A 283 1.93 -4.11 -31.14
CA ILE A 283 2.63 -4.62 -29.96
C ILE A 283 3.66 -5.65 -30.39
N ILE A 284 4.92 -5.39 -30.11
CA ILE A 284 6.03 -6.30 -30.45
C ILE A 284 6.28 -7.30 -29.32
N ALA A 285 6.43 -6.81 -28.10
CA ALA A 285 6.74 -7.64 -26.92
C ALA A 285 6.38 -6.92 -25.64
N GLN A 286 6.10 -7.69 -24.57
CA GLN A 286 6.08 -7.18 -23.22
C GLN A 286 7.52 -7.10 -22.70
N ILE A 287 7.97 -5.91 -22.28
CA ILE A 287 9.34 -5.68 -21.81
C ILE A 287 9.46 -5.61 -20.28
N ASN A 288 8.37 -5.23 -19.61
CA ASN A 288 8.33 -5.21 -18.14
C ASN A 288 6.90 -5.41 -17.61
N ARG A 289 6.78 -5.95 -16.41
CA ARG A 289 5.53 -6.03 -15.66
C ARG A 289 5.81 -5.67 -14.21
N SER A 290 5.17 -4.62 -13.73
CA SER A 290 5.17 -4.21 -12.32
C SER A 290 3.89 -4.68 -11.63
N GLY A 291 3.77 -4.44 -10.32
CA GLY A 291 2.54 -4.72 -9.57
C GLY A 291 1.32 -3.91 -10.02
N MET A 292 1.50 -2.84 -10.81
CA MET A 292 0.41 -1.91 -11.20
C MET A 292 0.25 -1.74 -12.71
N ALA A 293 1.30 -2.00 -13.51
CA ALA A 293 1.28 -1.76 -14.96
C ALA A 293 2.19 -2.74 -15.70
N SER A 294 1.86 -2.99 -16.97
CA SER A 294 2.73 -3.66 -17.94
C SER A 294 3.29 -2.64 -18.92
N ILE A 295 4.54 -2.84 -19.33
CA ILE A 295 5.20 -2.01 -20.35
C ILE A 295 5.47 -2.88 -21.57
N PHE A 296 5.05 -2.39 -22.74
CA PHE A 296 5.18 -3.06 -24.01
C PHE A 296 6.09 -2.27 -24.95
N LYS A 297 6.93 -2.97 -25.70
CA LYS A 297 7.57 -2.44 -26.91
C LYS A 297 6.56 -2.50 -28.04
N ALA A 298 6.36 -1.41 -28.76
CA ALA A 298 5.43 -1.33 -29.87
C ALA A 298 6.01 -0.55 -31.04
N ASN A 299 5.46 -0.76 -32.24
CA ASN A 299 5.74 0.05 -33.42
C ASN A 299 4.56 1.00 -33.64
N ASP A 300 4.80 2.30 -33.68
CA ASP A 300 3.80 3.29 -34.07
C ASP A 300 3.68 3.29 -35.59
N ILE A 301 2.62 2.67 -36.11
CA ILE A 301 2.35 2.53 -37.56
C ILE A 301 2.28 3.87 -38.25
N GLN A 302 1.82 4.95 -37.58
CA GLN A 302 1.68 6.28 -38.14
C GLN A 302 3.03 7.00 -38.35
N THR A 303 3.98 6.77 -37.43
CA THR A 303 5.28 7.45 -37.43
C THR A 303 6.44 6.57 -37.86
N GLY A 304 6.24 5.25 -37.91
CA GLY A 304 7.28 4.26 -38.16
C GLY A 304 8.32 4.13 -37.02
N LYS A 305 8.05 4.74 -35.86
CA LYS A 305 8.98 4.74 -34.72
C LYS A 305 8.65 3.64 -33.72
N THR A 306 9.69 3.07 -33.14
CA THR A 306 9.53 2.21 -31.96
C THR A 306 9.23 3.05 -30.74
N VAL A 307 8.21 2.65 -29.98
CA VAL A 307 7.75 3.32 -28.75
C VAL A 307 7.60 2.31 -27.62
N ALA A 308 7.60 2.80 -26.40
CA ALA A 308 7.17 2.02 -25.24
C ALA A 308 5.75 2.45 -24.84
N ILE A 309 4.91 1.47 -24.48
CA ILE A 309 3.53 1.72 -24.07
C ILE A 309 3.35 1.15 -22.66
N LYS A 310 3.09 2.02 -21.70
CA LYS A 310 2.77 1.64 -20.31
C LYS A 310 1.26 1.52 -20.18
N VAL A 311 0.78 0.38 -19.75
CA VAL A 311 -0.66 0.06 -19.62
C VAL A 311 -0.94 -0.38 -18.21
N PRO A 312 -1.92 0.19 -17.50
CA PRO A 312 -2.33 -0.30 -16.19
C PRO A 312 -2.76 -1.77 -16.28
N LEU A 313 -2.52 -2.55 -15.24
CA LEU A 313 -3.12 -3.88 -15.15
C LEU A 313 -4.63 -3.72 -15.01
N MET A 314 -5.41 -4.62 -15.62
CA MET A 314 -6.88 -4.53 -15.68
C MET A 314 -7.53 -4.33 -14.30
N GLN A 315 -7.01 -4.98 -13.27
CA GLN A 315 -7.48 -4.82 -11.90
C GLN A 315 -7.33 -3.39 -11.36
N PHE A 316 -6.51 -2.54 -12.00
CA PHE A 316 -6.27 -1.14 -11.60
C PHE A 316 -6.85 -0.12 -12.59
N GLU A 317 -7.37 -0.55 -13.74
CA GLU A 317 -8.01 0.38 -14.69
C GLU A 317 -9.26 1.05 -14.11
N SER A 318 -9.96 0.35 -13.22
CA SER A 318 -11.14 0.86 -12.51
C SER A 318 -10.82 1.50 -11.15
N ASP A 319 -9.56 1.43 -10.68
CA ASP A 319 -9.16 2.08 -9.43
C ASP A 319 -8.87 3.56 -9.64
N ALA A 320 -9.78 4.43 -9.20
CA ALA A 320 -9.71 5.86 -9.37
C ALA A 320 -8.40 6.49 -8.84
N ALA A 321 -7.82 5.93 -7.78
CA ALA A 321 -6.56 6.44 -7.21
C ALA A 321 -5.36 6.07 -8.09
N THR A 322 -5.31 4.85 -8.58
CA THR A 322 -4.28 4.37 -9.51
C THR A 322 -4.44 5.06 -10.86
N PHE A 323 -5.67 5.19 -11.36
CA PHE A 323 -5.97 5.89 -12.60
C PHE A 323 -5.57 7.37 -12.53
N SER A 324 -5.90 8.09 -11.45
CA SER A 324 -5.49 9.48 -11.23
C SER A 324 -3.96 9.66 -11.13
N ARG A 325 -3.23 8.67 -10.61
CA ARG A 325 -1.75 8.68 -10.62
C ARG A 325 -1.23 8.49 -12.04
N PHE A 326 -1.84 7.60 -12.79
CA PHE A 326 -1.48 7.28 -14.17
C PHE A 326 -1.72 8.49 -15.11
N GLU A 327 -2.89 9.14 -15.03
CA GLU A 327 -3.17 10.37 -15.77
C GLU A 327 -2.19 11.48 -15.42
N ARG A 328 -1.86 11.63 -14.15
CA ARG A 328 -0.90 12.63 -13.69
C ARG A 328 0.52 12.36 -14.18
N GLU A 329 0.95 11.11 -14.23
CA GLU A 329 2.23 10.73 -14.81
C GLU A 329 2.30 11.14 -16.29
N GLU A 330 1.22 10.92 -17.04
CA GLU A 330 1.10 11.35 -18.43
C GLU A 330 1.14 12.89 -18.57
N GLU A 331 0.40 13.63 -17.74
CA GLU A 331 0.38 15.10 -17.75
C GLU A 331 1.74 15.70 -17.42
N ILE A 332 2.40 15.20 -16.37
CA ILE A 332 3.73 15.66 -15.95
C ILE A 332 4.74 15.37 -17.05
N GLY A 333 4.77 14.16 -17.58
CA GLY A 333 5.73 13.79 -18.61
C GLY A 333 5.53 14.52 -19.94
N LYS A 334 4.30 14.92 -20.26
CA LYS A 334 4.03 15.80 -21.43
C LYS A 334 4.52 17.24 -21.23
N ALA A 335 4.56 17.70 -19.99
CA ALA A 335 4.99 19.07 -19.66
C ALA A 335 6.52 19.21 -19.58
N LEU A 336 7.25 18.10 -19.46
CA LEU A 336 8.70 18.09 -19.30
C LEU A 336 9.38 17.74 -20.63
N GLU A 337 10.18 18.66 -21.15
CA GLU A 337 11.02 18.42 -22.33
C GLU A 337 12.48 18.70 -21.98
N HIS A 338 13.26 17.63 -21.77
CA HIS A 338 14.66 17.72 -21.37
C HIS A 338 15.43 16.48 -21.84
N PRO A 339 16.72 16.60 -22.28
CA PRO A 339 17.49 15.47 -22.80
C PRO A 339 17.74 14.33 -21.80
N TYR A 340 17.61 14.57 -20.49
CA TYR A 340 17.80 13.57 -19.43
C TYR A 340 16.49 13.17 -18.74
N ILE A 341 15.34 13.51 -19.32
CA ILE A 341 14.01 13.12 -18.85
C ILE A 341 13.33 12.28 -19.92
N LEU A 342 12.67 11.19 -19.53
CA LEU A 342 11.92 10.32 -20.44
C LEU A 342 10.82 11.13 -21.18
N LYS A 343 10.84 11.08 -22.50
CA LYS A 343 9.87 11.78 -23.33
C LYS A 343 8.55 11.00 -23.39
N ILE A 344 7.46 11.66 -23.02
CA ILE A 344 6.09 11.14 -23.15
C ILE A 344 5.42 11.81 -24.35
N PHE A 345 4.75 11.02 -25.20
CA PHE A 345 4.06 11.51 -26.37
C PHE A 345 2.58 11.78 -26.06
N ALA A 346 2.10 12.95 -26.46
CA ALA A 346 0.69 13.29 -26.31
C ALA A 346 -0.17 12.49 -27.29
N ILE A 347 -1.13 11.74 -26.77
CA ILE A 347 -2.17 11.05 -27.55
C ILE A 347 -3.52 11.63 -27.14
N ASP A 348 -4.37 11.92 -28.14
CA ASP A 348 -5.73 12.40 -27.88
C ASP A 348 -6.50 11.36 -27.05
N PRO A 349 -7.00 11.72 -25.85
CA PRO A 349 -7.74 10.78 -25.00
C PRO A 349 -8.96 10.14 -25.69
N LYS A 350 -9.59 10.85 -26.62
CA LYS A 350 -10.76 10.36 -27.39
C LYS A 350 -10.41 9.22 -28.35
N ARG A 351 -9.12 9.03 -28.65
CA ARG A 351 -8.62 7.97 -29.53
C ARG A 351 -8.11 6.76 -28.78
N LYS A 352 -8.16 6.77 -27.44
CA LYS A 352 -7.72 5.67 -26.61
C LYS A 352 -8.92 4.79 -26.26
N SER A 353 -8.87 3.51 -26.60
CA SER A 353 -9.87 2.51 -26.22
C SER A 353 -9.76 2.10 -24.74
N ARG A 354 -8.59 2.34 -24.15
CA ARG A 354 -8.27 2.10 -22.73
C ARG A 354 -7.16 3.06 -22.26
N PRO A 355 -6.92 3.16 -20.95
CA PRO A 355 -5.80 3.96 -20.43
C PRO A 355 -4.44 3.39 -20.87
N TYR A 356 -3.57 4.21 -21.44
CA TYR A 356 -2.15 3.91 -21.68
C TYR A 356 -1.33 5.19 -21.86
N ILE A 357 -0.03 5.11 -21.57
CA ILE A 357 0.94 6.18 -21.80
C ILE A 357 1.90 5.73 -22.90
N VAL A 358 2.09 6.57 -23.90
CA VAL A 358 3.06 6.35 -24.99
C VAL A 358 4.31 7.16 -24.71
N MET A 359 5.47 6.51 -24.71
CA MET A 359 6.75 7.14 -24.42
C MET A 359 7.85 6.67 -25.36
N GLU A 360 8.98 7.36 -25.38
CA GLU A 360 10.14 6.92 -26.15
C GLU A 360 10.60 5.53 -25.68
N TYR A 361 10.97 4.69 -26.63
CA TYR A 361 11.58 3.41 -26.31
C TYR A 361 13.07 3.59 -26.07
N LEU A 362 13.54 3.24 -24.89
CA LEU A 362 14.93 3.37 -24.50
C LEU A 362 15.64 2.02 -24.61
N GLU A 363 16.81 2.01 -25.25
CA GLU A 363 17.72 0.87 -25.30
C GLU A 363 18.85 1.09 -24.30
N GLY A 364 18.94 0.20 -23.30
CA GLY A 364 19.93 0.32 -22.23
C GLY A 364 19.57 -0.53 -21.03
N ARG A 365 20.07 -0.15 -19.88
CA ARG A 365 19.82 -0.80 -18.58
C ARG A 365 19.56 0.24 -17.51
N THR A 366 18.87 -0.13 -16.44
CA THR A 366 18.69 0.78 -15.31
C THR A 366 20.00 1.02 -14.59
N LEU A 367 20.11 2.18 -13.92
CA LEU A 367 21.24 2.46 -13.04
C LEU A 367 21.32 1.44 -11.89
N GLY A 368 20.18 0.89 -11.47
CA GLY A 368 20.13 -0.19 -10.48
C GLY A 368 20.71 -1.52 -11.00
N ASP A 369 20.54 -1.83 -12.29
CA ASP A 369 21.19 -2.99 -12.91
C ASP A 369 22.70 -2.76 -13.03
N LEU A 370 23.09 -1.57 -13.49
CA LEU A 370 24.51 -1.19 -13.59
C LEU A 370 25.21 -1.26 -12.22
N SER A 371 24.57 -0.71 -11.17
CA SER A 371 25.12 -0.71 -9.80
C SER A 371 25.32 -2.14 -9.24
N ARG A 372 24.45 -3.09 -9.61
CA ARG A 372 24.60 -4.50 -9.20
C ARG A 372 25.73 -5.23 -9.92
N GLU A 373 25.99 -4.89 -11.16
CA GLU A 373 27.06 -5.53 -11.95
C GLU A 373 28.43 -4.95 -11.66
N VAL A 374 28.51 -3.63 -11.45
CA VAL A 374 29.75 -2.88 -11.22
C VAL A 374 29.61 -2.07 -9.95
N HIS A 375 30.23 -2.53 -8.87
CA HIS A 375 30.21 -1.80 -7.60
C HIS A 375 31.55 -1.96 -6.84
N PRO A 376 32.09 -0.87 -6.31
CA PRO A 376 31.69 0.52 -6.60
C PRO A 376 32.01 0.93 -8.05
N LEU A 377 31.25 1.89 -8.57
CA LEU A 377 31.57 2.57 -9.83
C LEU A 377 32.84 3.42 -9.66
N PRO A 378 33.62 3.62 -10.73
CA PRO A 378 34.66 4.64 -10.72
C PRO A 378 34.11 6.01 -10.34
N GLU A 379 34.73 6.70 -9.41
CA GLU A 379 34.26 7.98 -8.86
C GLU A 379 33.86 8.98 -9.94
N ARG A 380 34.70 9.13 -10.98
CA ARG A 380 34.45 10.04 -12.09
C ARG A 380 33.15 9.72 -12.84
N ASP A 381 32.84 8.45 -13.01
CA ASP A 381 31.61 8.02 -13.71
C ASP A 381 30.38 8.24 -12.83
N ALA A 382 30.48 7.95 -11.53
CA ALA A 382 29.40 8.21 -10.57
C ALA A 382 29.10 9.72 -10.48
N VAL A 383 30.11 10.57 -10.38
CA VAL A 383 29.98 12.03 -10.36
C VAL A 383 29.33 12.54 -11.65
N LYS A 384 29.76 12.04 -12.82
CA LYS A 384 29.19 12.43 -14.11
C LYS A 384 27.72 12.05 -14.25
N ILE A 385 27.33 10.88 -13.76
CA ILE A 385 25.93 10.44 -13.72
C ILE A 385 25.12 11.37 -12.79
N ALA A 386 25.63 11.63 -11.57
CA ALA A 386 24.96 12.50 -10.61
C ALA A 386 24.80 13.94 -11.13
N SER A 387 25.81 14.50 -11.78
CA SER A 387 25.75 15.85 -12.39
C SER A 387 24.63 15.94 -13.46
N ARG A 388 24.46 14.92 -14.31
CA ARG A 388 23.39 14.88 -15.31
C ARG A 388 22.00 14.72 -14.65
N ILE A 389 21.91 13.97 -13.55
CA ILE A 389 20.68 13.84 -12.77
C ILE A 389 20.32 15.20 -12.15
N CYS A 390 21.29 15.94 -11.61
CA CYS A 390 21.05 17.30 -11.09
C CYS A 390 20.45 18.22 -12.16
N GLU A 391 20.94 18.15 -13.40
CA GLU A 391 20.44 18.99 -14.51
C GLU A 391 18.96 18.66 -14.82
N ALA A 392 18.61 17.38 -14.85
CA ALA A 392 17.23 16.97 -15.03
C ALA A 392 16.33 17.38 -13.85
N LEU A 393 16.80 17.21 -12.61
CA LEU A 393 16.07 17.63 -11.41
C LEU A 393 15.86 19.14 -11.37
N ASP A 394 16.87 19.94 -11.72
CA ASP A 394 16.75 21.40 -11.79
C ASP A 394 15.67 21.83 -12.79
N HIS A 395 15.63 21.17 -13.97
CA HIS A 395 14.57 21.41 -14.94
C HIS A 395 13.17 21.05 -14.37
N MET A 396 13.04 19.93 -13.68
CA MET A 396 11.79 19.54 -13.01
C MET A 396 11.38 20.56 -11.94
N HIS A 397 12.32 20.95 -11.07
CA HIS A 397 12.08 21.87 -9.97
C HIS A 397 11.68 23.26 -10.45
N LYS A 398 12.30 23.77 -11.53
CA LYS A 398 11.89 25.03 -12.19
C LYS A 398 10.49 24.99 -12.75
N ASN A 399 10.00 23.81 -13.14
CA ASN A 399 8.61 23.57 -13.53
C ASN A 399 7.70 23.21 -12.34
N GLU A 400 8.18 23.44 -11.10
CA GLU A 400 7.44 23.17 -9.86
C GLU A 400 7.07 21.69 -9.66
N ILE A 401 7.84 20.77 -10.24
CA ILE A 401 7.67 19.32 -10.15
C ILE A 401 8.79 18.76 -9.29
N VAL A 402 8.45 18.04 -8.21
CA VAL A 402 9.37 17.30 -7.35
C VAL A 402 9.14 15.81 -7.57
N HIS A 403 10.21 15.05 -7.86
CA HIS A 403 10.13 13.62 -8.25
C HIS A 403 9.63 12.73 -7.11
N ARG A 404 10.23 12.83 -5.92
CA ARG A 404 9.91 12.13 -4.67
C ARG A 404 10.07 10.61 -4.62
N ASP A 405 10.39 9.97 -5.73
CA ASP A 405 10.72 8.53 -5.81
C ASP A 405 11.97 8.32 -6.65
N LEU A 406 12.96 9.20 -6.49
CA LEU A 406 14.22 9.06 -7.20
C LEU A 406 14.98 7.87 -6.60
N LYS A 407 15.33 6.91 -7.47
CA LYS A 407 16.07 5.70 -7.13
C LYS A 407 16.76 5.13 -8.38
N PRO A 408 17.77 4.28 -8.25
CA PRO A 408 18.53 3.74 -9.39
C PRO A 408 17.65 3.00 -10.41
N GLN A 409 16.56 2.37 -9.99
CA GLN A 409 15.60 1.68 -10.87
C GLN A 409 14.81 2.64 -11.76
N ASN A 410 14.68 3.91 -11.37
CA ASN A 410 13.96 4.95 -12.12
C ASN A 410 14.90 5.80 -12.99
N ILE A 411 16.15 5.37 -13.17
CA ILE A 411 17.15 6.04 -14.01
C ILE A 411 17.67 5.02 -15.03
N MET A 412 17.46 5.31 -16.31
CA MET A 412 17.98 4.49 -17.42
C MET A 412 19.32 5.03 -17.87
N ILE A 413 20.29 4.14 -18.07
CA ILE A 413 21.53 4.39 -18.79
C ILE A 413 21.37 3.81 -20.19
N CYS A 414 21.27 4.67 -21.18
CA CYS A 414 21.11 4.28 -22.57
C CYS A 414 22.41 3.77 -23.19
N ASN A 415 22.31 3.00 -24.28
CA ASN A 415 23.47 2.45 -25.00
C ASN A 415 24.41 3.53 -25.56
N ASP A 416 23.90 4.74 -25.82
CA ASP A 416 24.70 5.91 -26.24
C ASP A 416 25.39 6.64 -25.07
N GLY A 417 25.24 6.13 -23.84
CA GLY A 417 25.77 6.70 -22.61
C GLY A 417 24.99 7.90 -22.08
N SER A 418 23.85 8.25 -22.67
CA SER A 418 22.92 9.23 -22.10
C SER A 418 22.14 8.62 -20.95
N ILE A 419 21.54 9.49 -20.11
CA ILE A 419 20.63 9.03 -19.04
C ILE A 419 19.20 9.48 -19.34
N ARG A 420 18.21 8.78 -18.74
CA ARG A 420 16.83 9.22 -18.68
C ARG A 420 16.25 8.95 -17.30
N ILE A 421 15.71 10.00 -16.67
CA ILE A 421 14.88 9.84 -15.47
C ILE A 421 13.49 9.41 -15.93
N MET A 422 12.97 8.37 -15.30
CA MET A 422 11.68 7.73 -15.61
C MET A 422 10.76 7.75 -14.38
N ASP A 423 9.48 7.41 -14.60
CA ASP A 423 8.51 7.12 -13.54
C ASP A 423 8.13 8.32 -12.65
N PHE A 424 7.23 9.17 -13.16
CA PHE A 424 6.71 10.35 -12.46
C PHE A 424 5.47 10.06 -11.60
N GLY A 425 5.15 8.79 -11.33
CA GLY A 425 3.89 8.36 -10.69
C GLY A 425 3.63 8.92 -9.29
N ILE A 426 4.68 9.41 -8.60
CA ILE A 426 4.58 10.05 -7.29
C ILE A 426 4.91 11.55 -7.35
N ALA A 427 5.44 12.01 -8.47
CA ALA A 427 5.75 13.42 -8.67
C ALA A 427 4.47 14.28 -8.51
N LYS A 428 4.57 15.42 -7.83
CA LYS A 428 3.45 16.33 -7.61
C LYS A 428 3.90 17.76 -7.83
N SER A 429 3.11 18.51 -8.62
CA SER A 429 3.28 19.96 -8.73
C SER A 429 3.08 20.64 -7.36
N LEU A 430 3.91 21.64 -7.06
CA LEU A 430 3.83 22.44 -5.84
C LEU A 430 2.52 23.25 -5.75
N LYS A 431 1.88 23.54 -6.88
CA LYS A 431 0.63 24.34 -6.99
C LYS A 431 -0.65 23.55 -6.72
N MET A 432 -0.64 22.23 -6.81
CA MET A 432 -1.87 21.44 -6.61
C MET A 432 -2.23 21.28 -5.15
N ARG A 433 -3.52 21.52 -4.81
CA ARG A 433 -4.11 21.38 -3.48
C ARG A 433 -3.74 20.03 -2.84
N ARG A 434 -3.54 20.06 -1.52
CA ARG A 434 -3.22 18.93 -0.64
C ARG A 434 -4.10 17.71 -0.94
N ILE A 435 -3.53 16.70 -1.59
CA ILE A 435 -3.98 15.32 -1.39
C ILE A 435 -3.06 14.79 -0.30
N THR A 436 -3.62 14.48 0.84
CA THR A 436 -2.91 14.03 2.03
C THR A 436 -2.07 12.81 1.70
N PHE A 437 -0.83 12.81 2.13
CA PHE A 437 0.08 11.68 2.01
C PHE A 437 -0.43 10.60 2.97
N VAL A 438 -1.22 9.69 2.44
CA VAL A 438 -1.74 8.55 3.17
C VAL A 438 -0.67 7.49 3.26
N GLY A 439 -0.36 7.14 4.47
CA GLY A 439 0.28 5.93 4.95
C GLY A 439 1.24 5.19 4.01
N PHE A 440 2.38 4.87 4.53
CA PHE A 440 3.37 4.00 3.94
C PHE A 440 2.70 2.74 3.34
N SER A 441 2.50 2.71 2.03
CA SER A 441 2.21 1.47 1.33
C SER A 441 3.56 0.82 0.98
N PRO A 442 3.82 -0.41 1.40
CA PRO A 442 5.02 -1.16 0.98
C PRO A 442 5.07 -1.48 -0.53
N ALA A 443 3.97 -1.23 -1.24
CA ALA A 443 3.97 -1.19 -2.71
C ALA A 443 4.78 0.00 -3.29
N MET A 444 5.28 0.90 -2.42
CA MET A 444 5.97 2.13 -2.77
C MET A 444 7.51 1.97 -2.71
N GLY A 445 8.05 0.88 -3.21
CA GLY A 445 9.49 0.71 -3.42
C GLY A 445 10.33 0.57 -2.13
N THR A 446 11.58 0.18 -2.28
CA THR A 446 12.57 0.04 -1.22
C THR A 446 12.81 1.40 -0.56
N PRO A 447 12.70 1.55 0.77
CA PRO A 447 12.83 2.84 1.45
C PRO A 447 14.26 3.41 1.45
N ASP A 448 15.18 2.79 0.71
CA ASP A 448 16.63 3.03 0.78
C ASP A 448 17.07 4.42 0.33
N TYR A 449 16.24 5.15 -0.43
CA TYR A 449 16.56 6.50 -0.94
C TYR A 449 15.65 7.58 -0.38
N MET A 450 14.70 7.20 0.48
CA MET A 450 13.68 8.10 1.00
C MET A 450 14.28 9.12 1.98
N ALA A 451 13.95 10.38 1.83
CA ALA A 451 14.44 11.43 2.72
C ALA A 451 13.79 11.38 4.11
N PRO A 452 14.49 11.83 5.19
CA PRO A 452 13.97 11.80 6.56
C PRO A 452 12.60 12.46 6.75
N GLU A 453 12.33 13.56 6.05
CA GLU A 453 11.04 14.23 6.08
C GLU A 453 9.91 13.39 5.46
N GLN A 454 10.20 12.60 4.43
CA GLN A 454 9.23 11.67 3.84
C GLN A 454 8.90 10.52 4.81
N VAL A 455 9.91 9.99 5.49
CA VAL A 455 9.71 8.97 6.54
C VAL A 455 8.82 9.50 7.67
N LYS A 456 8.90 10.82 7.99
CA LYS A 456 8.01 11.51 8.94
C LYS A 456 6.62 11.82 8.37
N GLY A 457 6.28 11.33 7.17
CA GLY A 457 5.00 11.62 6.52
C GLY A 457 4.87 13.06 5.99
N LYS A 458 5.96 13.83 5.96
CA LYS A 458 5.94 15.18 5.38
C LYS A 458 6.13 15.10 3.87
N ARG A 459 5.50 16.04 3.16
CA ARG A 459 5.55 16.05 1.69
C ARG A 459 6.95 16.31 1.13
N GLY A 460 7.77 17.10 1.82
CA GLY A 460 9.06 17.57 1.33
C GLY A 460 8.97 18.54 0.14
N ASP A 461 10.06 19.20 -0.16
CA ASP A 461 10.29 20.10 -1.31
C ASP A 461 11.35 19.49 -2.25
N GLU A 462 11.92 20.32 -3.14
CA GLU A 462 12.99 19.92 -4.09
C GLU A 462 14.22 19.30 -3.40
N ARG A 463 14.50 19.67 -2.16
CA ARG A 463 15.63 19.14 -1.38
C ARG A 463 15.44 17.67 -0.96
N THR A 464 14.22 17.14 -1.10
CA THR A 464 13.94 15.71 -0.98
C THR A 464 14.62 14.89 -2.07
N ASP A 465 14.58 15.39 -3.32
CA ASP A 465 15.25 14.75 -4.47
C ASP A 465 16.77 14.85 -4.36
N ILE A 466 17.29 15.95 -3.79
CA ILE A 466 18.72 16.14 -3.52
C ILE A 466 19.22 15.10 -2.52
N TYR A 467 18.46 14.84 -1.45
CA TYR A 467 18.81 13.79 -0.49
C TYR A 467 18.82 12.40 -1.16
N ALA A 468 17.81 12.09 -1.96
CA ALA A 468 17.74 10.83 -2.69
C ALA A 468 18.92 10.66 -3.64
N LEU A 469 19.32 11.74 -4.35
CA LEU A 469 20.50 11.73 -5.20
C LEU A 469 21.81 11.55 -4.41
N GLY A 470 21.92 12.17 -3.22
CA GLY A 470 23.03 11.94 -2.30
C GLY A 470 23.15 10.47 -1.89
N ALA A 471 22.03 9.82 -1.56
CA ALA A 471 22.00 8.39 -1.22
C ALA A 471 22.36 7.50 -2.43
N ILE A 472 21.92 7.86 -3.63
CA ILE A 472 22.29 7.17 -4.88
C ILE A 472 23.80 7.31 -5.12
N LEU A 473 24.34 8.53 -5.03
CA LEU A 473 25.78 8.78 -5.23
C LEU A 473 26.63 8.03 -4.19
N TYR A 474 26.18 7.97 -2.93
CA TYR A 474 26.79 7.15 -1.89
C TYR A 474 26.92 5.69 -2.34
N GLU A 475 25.79 5.09 -2.76
CA GLU A 475 25.76 3.68 -3.20
C GLU A 475 26.64 3.45 -4.43
N LEU A 476 26.58 4.33 -5.43
CA LEU A 476 27.42 4.22 -6.62
C LEU A 476 28.92 4.25 -6.29
N CYS A 477 29.33 5.10 -5.35
CA CYS A 477 30.73 5.28 -4.96
C CYS A 477 31.24 4.25 -3.97
N THR A 478 30.36 3.62 -3.18
CA THR A 478 30.74 2.70 -2.10
C THR A 478 30.35 1.25 -2.39
N GLY A 479 29.34 1.02 -3.20
CA GLY A 479 28.72 -0.30 -3.43
C GLY A 479 27.87 -0.77 -2.26
N ALA A 480 27.56 0.10 -1.29
CA ALA A 480 26.81 -0.21 -0.08
C ALA A 480 25.71 0.83 0.20
N SER A 481 24.67 0.46 0.94
CA SER A 481 23.68 1.40 1.43
C SER A 481 24.28 2.30 2.54
N PRO A 482 23.91 3.60 2.59
CA PRO A 482 24.38 4.50 3.66
C PRO A 482 23.85 4.14 5.06
N PHE A 483 22.77 3.39 5.14
CA PHE A 483 22.15 2.93 6.39
C PHE A 483 21.90 1.43 6.34
N GLU A 484 22.25 0.74 7.42
CA GLU A 484 22.05 -0.69 7.59
C GLU A 484 20.96 -0.96 8.61
N GLY A 485 20.22 -2.06 8.45
CA GLY A 485 19.21 -2.53 9.39
C GLY A 485 18.66 -3.88 8.97
N GLU A 486 18.33 -4.72 9.96
CA GLU A 486 17.78 -6.06 9.72
C GLU A 486 16.38 -6.03 9.09
N THR A 487 15.70 -4.89 9.16
CA THR A 487 14.35 -4.70 8.61
C THR A 487 14.25 -3.34 7.91
N PRO A 488 13.33 -3.16 6.95
CA PRO A 488 13.06 -1.86 6.33
C PRO A 488 12.74 -0.77 7.36
N TYR A 489 12.06 -1.13 8.45
CA TYR A 489 11.78 -0.21 9.56
C TYR A 489 13.04 0.22 10.31
N ALA A 490 13.97 -0.72 10.54
CA ALA A 490 15.27 -0.40 11.18
C ALA A 490 16.08 0.57 10.31
N VAL A 491 16.11 0.36 8.99
CA VAL A 491 16.75 1.27 8.02
C VAL A 491 16.09 2.65 8.05
N MET A 492 14.74 2.71 8.04
CA MET A 492 14.01 3.98 8.16
C MET A 492 14.28 4.71 9.48
N ASN A 493 14.30 3.97 10.60
CA ASN A 493 14.61 4.55 11.90
C ASN A 493 16.06 5.03 11.98
N ALA A 494 17.01 4.28 11.45
CA ALA A 494 18.42 4.69 11.36
C ALA A 494 18.54 6.01 10.59
N ARG A 495 17.78 6.20 9.53
CA ARG A 495 17.73 7.43 8.72
C ARG A 495 17.13 8.62 9.46
N LEU A 496 16.18 8.38 10.37
CA LEU A 496 15.57 9.42 11.19
C LEU A 496 16.47 9.88 12.35
N THR A 497 17.22 8.96 12.94
CA THR A 497 17.89 9.16 14.23
C THR A 497 19.40 9.00 14.19
N GLY A 498 19.93 8.28 13.18
CA GLY A 498 21.35 8.00 13.01
C GLY A 498 21.99 8.82 11.90
N ASP A 499 23.28 8.67 11.74
CA ASP A 499 24.07 9.24 10.66
C ASP A 499 24.52 8.13 9.70
N PRO A 500 24.74 8.44 8.41
CA PRO A 500 25.27 7.46 7.46
C PRO A 500 26.68 7.02 7.86
N ILE A 501 27.08 5.83 7.45
CA ILE A 501 28.48 5.41 7.54
C ILE A 501 29.29 6.34 6.63
N ALA A 502 30.41 6.88 7.12
CA ALA A 502 31.23 7.78 6.29
C ALA A 502 31.67 7.06 5.00
N PRO A 503 31.42 7.62 3.80
CA PRO A 503 31.70 6.99 2.51
C PRO A 503 33.14 6.42 2.39
N ARG A 504 34.13 7.17 2.85
CA ARG A 504 35.54 6.75 2.82
C ARG A 504 35.91 5.66 3.81
N LYS A 505 35.07 5.36 4.80
CA LYS A 505 35.22 4.15 5.64
C LYS A 505 34.87 2.90 4.87
N VAL A 506 33.91 2.99 3.93
CA VAL A 506 33.46 1.88 3.07
C VAL A 506 34.38 1.76 1.85
N ASN A 507 34.66 2.88 1.16
CA ASN A 507 35.56 2.94 0.03
C ASN A 507 36.72 3.94 0.29
N PRO A 508 37.88 3.50 0.80
CA PRO A 508 39.02 4.38 1.09
C PRO A 508 39.65 5.05 -0.15
N LYS A 509 39.29 4.61 -1.37
CA LYS A 509 39.77 5.21 -2.62
C LYS A 509 38.99 6.46 -3.01
N LEU A 510 37.84 6.69 -2.40
CA LEU A 510 37.04 7.86 -2.67
C LEU A 510 37.76 9.13 -2.21
N THR A 511 37.66 10.20 -3.01
CA THR A 511 38.23 11.50 -2.63
C THR A 511 37.43 12.12 -1.47
N GLN A 512 38.10 12.95 -0.67
CA GLN A 512 37.41 13.67 0.41
C GLN A 512 36.39 14.66 -0.11
N ALA A 513 36.62 15.22 -1.30
CA ALA A 513 35.69 16.14 -1.96
C ALA A 513 34.34 15.49 -2.30
N VAL A 514 34.35 14.29 -2.89
CA VAL A 514 33.12 13.57 -3.21
C VAL A 514 32.42 13.08 -1.93
N GLU A 515 33.16 12.64 -0.90
CA GLU A 515 32.59 12.36 0.42
C GLU A 515 31.86 13.58 0.99
N GLU A 516 32.43 14.78 0.88
CA GLU A 516 31.84 16.02 1.36
C GLU A 516 30.52 16.34 0.63
N ILE A 517 30.50 16.21 -0.72
CA ILE A 517 29.29 16.41 -1.53
C ILE A 517 28.19 15.42 -1.12
N ILE A 518 28.52 14.15 -0.96
CA ILE A 518 27.57 13.11 -0.55
C ILE A 518 26.95 13.46 0.80
N LEU A 519 27.77 13.76 1.79
CA LEU A 519 27.32 14.07 3.15
C LEU A 519 26.51 15.35 3.21
N HIS A 520 26.88 16.38 2.43
CA HIS A 520 26.12 17.62 2.32
C HIS A 520 24.72 17.38 1.73
N ALA A 521 24.61 16.62 0.65
CA ALA A 521 23.31 16.26 0.07
C ALA A 521 22.44 15.44 1.04
N MET A 522 23.08 14.62 1.90
CA MET A 522 22.40 13.73 2.83
C MET A 522 22.16 14.32 4.22
N GLU A 523 22.37 15.62 4.44
CA GLU A 523 22.05 16.28 5.70
C GLU A 523 20.60 15.98 6.12
N ARG A 524 20.43 15.70 7.42
CA ARG A 524 19.12 15.29 7.96
C ARG A 524 18.10 16.41 7.89
N ASN A 525 18.56 17.64 8.17
CA ASN A 525 17.72 18.85 8.06
C ASN A 525 17.75 19.34 6.61
N PRO A 526 16.58 19.42 5.90
CA PRO A 526 16.56 19.94 4.54
C PRO A 526 17.18 21.33 4.36
N ALA A 527 17.15 22.18 5.40
CA ALA A 527 17.73 23.52 5.35
C ALA A 527 19.27 23.53 5.29
N GLU A 528 19.91 22.43 5.67
CA GLU A 528 21.36 22.26 5.70
C GLU A 528 21.90 21.55 4.44
N ARG A 529 20.99 21.10 3.55
CA ARG A 529 21.34 20.51 2.24
C ARG A 529 21.61 21.62 1.21
N TYR A 530 22.02 21.22 0.03
CA TYR A 530 22.06 22.14 -1.12
C TYR A 530 20.72 22.84 -1.31
N PRO A 531 20.71 24.16 -1.59
CA PRO A 531 19.48 24.91 -1.79
C PRO A 531 18.76 24.54 -3.09
N SER A 532 19.48 24.01 -4.09
CA SER A 532 18.96 23.57 -5.38
C SER A 532 19.79 22.43 -5.97
N ALA A 533 19.23 21.68 -6.92
CA ALA A 533 19.96 20.68 -7.67
C ALA A 533 21.11 21.30 -8.49
N MET A 534 20.96 22.53 -8.96
CA MET A 534 22.01 23.24 -9.68
C MET A 534 23.22 23.54 -8.77
N ALA A 535 22.99 23.95 -7.51
CA ALA A 535 24.08 24.17 -6.56
C ALA A 535 24.88 22.88 -6.29
N MET A 536 24.21 21.73 -6.19
CA MET A 536 24.91 20.44 -6.10
C MET A 536 25.68 20.11 -7.39
N LYS A 537 25.10 20.42 -8.56
CA LYS A 537 25.75 20.20 -9.86
C LYS A 537 27.05 21.00 -9.99
N GLU A 538 27.06 22.27 -9.58
CA GLU A 538 28.24 23.13 -9.63
C GLU A 538 29.41 22.53 -8.84
N GLU A 539 29.15 21.97 -7.67
CA GLU A 539 30.21 21.27 -6.90
C GLU A 539 30.60 19.92 -7.53
N LEU A 540 29.65 19.18 -8.13
CA LEU A 540 29.97 17.92 -8.84
C LEU A 540 30.83 18.14 -10.09
N ASP A 541 30.56 19.21 -10.84
CA ASP A 541 31.31 19.50 -12.08
C ASP A 541 32.75 19.95 -11.82
N ASP A 542 33.04 20.53 -10.66
CA ASP A 542 34.36 20.98 -10.24
C ASP A 542 34.72 20.50 -8.82
N TYR A 543 34.43 19.19 -8.57
CA TYR A 543 34.55 18.61 -7.22
C TYR A 543 35.96 18.68 -6.62
N GLU A 544 37.00 18.89 -7.45
CA GLU A 544 38.36 19.09 -6.97
C GLU A 544 38.54 20.40 -6.18
N LYS A 545 37.62 21.38 -6.35
CA LYS A 545 37.65 22.69 -5.69
C LYS A 545 36.66 22.83 -4.53
N VAL A 546 35.97 21.76 -4.18
CA VAL A 546 34.97 21.77 -3.10
C VAL A 546 35.64 22.14 -1.77
N GLU A 547 35.00 23.03 -1.01
CA GLU A 547 35.45 23.39 0.33
C GLU A 547 35.25 22.21 1.29
N LEU A 548 36.34 21.76 1.90
CA LEU A 548 36.34 20.62 2.82
C LEU A 548 35.93 21.10 4.23
N VAL A 549 34.67 21.01 4.55
CA VAL A 549 34.11 21.34 5.89
C VAL A 549 34.29 20.18 6.87
N GLU A 550 34.73 19.02 6.37
CA GLU A 550 35.02 17.81 7.16
C GLU A 550 33.75 17.26 7.87
N ARG A 551 32.59 17.24 7.19
CA ARG A 551 31.31 16.74 7.72
C ARG A 551 31.41 15.35 8.32
N TYR A 552 32.29 14.49 7.79
CA TYR A 552 32.52 13.15 8.33
C TYR A 552 32.95 13.14 9.82
N LYS A 553 33.55 14.22 10.35
CA LYS A 553 33.94 14.33 11.76
C LYS A 553 32.75 14.51 12.71
N HIS A 554 31.64 15.02 12.20
CA HIS A 554 30.40 15.25 12.96
C HIS A 554 29.48 14.04 12.97
N LEU A 555 29.79 12.99 12.18
CA LEU A 555 29.00 11.77 12.18
C LEU A 555 29.15 11.06 13.54
N GLU A 556 28.04 10.84 14.22
CA GLU A 556 28.04 10.11 15.49
C GLU A 556 28.60 8.69 15.27
N LYS A 557 29.46 8.24 16.19
CA LYS A 557 29.87 6.84 16.22
C LYS A 557 28.60 6.00 16.39
N PRO A 558 28.36 4.94 15.59
CA PRO A 558 27.16 4.12 15.73
C PRO A 558 26.99 3.68 17.17
N GLN A 559 25.88 4.06 17.79
CA GLN A 559 25.57 3.79 19.20
C GLN A 559 25.11 2.33 19.42
N LEU A 560 25.79 1.36 18.82
CA LEU A 560 25.49 -0.06 19.01
C LEU A 560 25.62 -0.54 20.47
N TRP A 561 26.25 0.25 21.35
CA TRP A 561 26.54 -0.19 22.72
C TRP A 561 25.70 0.50 23.81
N LYS A 562 25.21 1.71 23.60
CA LYS A 562 24.54 2.47 24.69
C LYS A 562 23.12 1.98 25.03
N SER A 563 22.39 1.34 24.10
CA SER A 563 21.01 0.92 24.38
C SER A 563 20.94 -0.34 25.26
N LYS A 564 21.88 -1.29 25.12
CA LYS A 564 21.91 -2.52 25.94
C LYS A 564 22.34 -2.27 27.39
N PHE A 565 23.14 -1.21 27.63
CA PHE A 565 23.62 -0.88 28.99
C PHE A 565 22.75 0.12 29.76
N ARG A 566 21.79 0.78 29.12
CA ARG A 566 20.88 1.73 29.81
C ARG A 566 19.93 1.02 30.79
N LEU A 567 19.59 -0.25 30.53
CA LEU A 567 18.78 -1.08 31.39
C LEU A 567 19.57 -1.85 32.45
N LEU A 568 20.89 -1.98 32.29
CA LEU A 568 21.74 -2.73 33.22
C LEU A 568 21.68 -2.20 34.67
N PRO A 569 21.77 -0.87 34.95
CA PRO A 569 21.64 -0.37 36.32
C PRO A 569 20.23 -0.59 36.88
N LEU A 570 19.18 -0.54 36.06
CA LEU A 570 17.80 -0.84 36.49
C LEU A 570 17.64 -2.32 36.83
N ILE A 571 18.21 -3.21 36.03
CA ILE A 571 18.20 -4.66 36.28
C ILE A 571 18.99 -4.97 37.55
N LEU A 572 20.17 -4.37 37.74
CA LEU A 572 20.98 -4.55 38.94
C LEU A 572 20.28 -4.00 40.21
N ALA A 573 19.61 -2.83 40.10
CA ALA A 573 18.82 -2.29 41.20
C ALA A 573 17.63 -3.20 41.54
N PHE A 574 16.94 -3.75 40.54
CA PHE A 574 15.85 -4.71 40.78
C PHE A 574 16.33 -6.00 41.46
N ILE A 575 17.47 -6.55 41.02
CA ILE A 575 18.06 -7.74 41.66
C ILE A 575 18.47 -7.43 43.12
N LEU A 576 19.09 -6.24 43.34
CA LEU A 576 19.49 -5.82 44.68
C LEU A 576 18.30 -5.71 45.66
N ILE A 577 17.19 -5.13 45.18
CA ILE A 577 15.94 -5.01 45.97
C ILE A 577 15.39 -6.40 46.33
N GLN A 578 15.41 -7.37 45.41
CA GLN A 578 14.98 -8.73 45.65
C GLN A 578 15.87 -9.43 46.70
N VAL A 579 17.19 -9.27 46.59
CA VAL A 579 18.16 -9.85 47.53
C VAL A 579 17.99 -9.28 48.95
N VAL A 580 17.84 -7.95 49.06
CA VAL A 580 17.61 -7.28 50.34
C VAL A 580 16.26 -7.69 50.92
N GLY A 581 15.19 -7.78 50.13
CA GLY A 581 13.89 -8.28 50.55
C GLY A 581 13.97 -9.70 51.09
N PHE A 582 14.70 -10.59 50.40
CA PHE A 582 14.90 -11.98 50.85
C PHE A 582 15.70 -12.06 52.15
N MET A 583 16.74 -11.25 52.34
CA MET A 583 17.52 -11.14 53.56
C MET A 583 16.68 -10.65 54.75
N LEU A 584 15.81 -9.65 54.52
CA LEU A 584 14.91 -9.13 55.55
C LEU A 584 13.86 -10.16 55.97
N ILE A 585 13.28 -10.92 55.04
CA ILE A 585 12.35 -12.01 55.31
C ILE A 585 13.07 -13.13 56.08
N PHE A 586 14.26 -13.52 55.63
CA PHE A 586 15.07 -14.55 56.32
C PHE A 586 15.45 -14.14 57.73
N TRP A 587 15.86 -12.88 57.94
CA TRP A 587 16.17 -12.30 59.23
C TRP A 587 14.93 -12.30 60.14
N TYR A 588 13.76 -11.90 59.61
CA TYR A 588 12.48 -11.89 60.33
C TYR A 588 12.05 -13.28 60.78
N VAL A 589 12.10 -14.26 59.89
CA VAL A 589 11.76 -15.67 60.18
C VAL A 589 12.72 -16.25 61.23
N LYS A 590 14.01 -15.94 61.14
CA LYS A 590 15.01 -16.43 62.11
C LYS A 590 14.84 -15.82 63.50
N HIS A 591 14.33 -14.59 63.64
CA HIS A 591 14.18 -13.93 64.96
C HIS A 591 12.77 -14.02 65.53
N HIS A 592 11.75 -14.41 64.76
CA HIS A 592 10.35 -14.50 65.22
C HIS A 592 9.71 -15.89 65.00
N GLY A 593 10.44 -16.85 64.45
CA GLY A 593 9.96 -18.20 64.13
C GLY A 593 10.04 -19.19 65.29
N HIS A 594 10.29 -18.75 66.56
CA HIS A 594 10.18 -19.53 67.76
C HIS A 594 9.23 -18.83 68.76
N LYS A 595 7.94 -18.99 68.51
CA LYS A 595 6.88 -18.90 69.47
C LYS A 595 5.80 -19.89 69.13
#